data_40e4e016623f636c9fb9d389594b05dc
#
_entry.id   40e4e016623f636c9fb9d389594b05dc
#
_cell.length_a   1.000
_cell.length_b   1.000
_cell.length_c   1.000
_cell.angle_alpha   90.00
_cell.angle_beta   90.00
_cell.angle_gamma   90.00
#
_symmetry.space_group_name_H-M   'P 1'
#
loop_
_entity.id
_entity.type
_entity.pdbx_description
1 polymer ?
#
loop_
_entity_poly.entity_id
_entity_poly.type
_entity_poly.pdbx_seq_one_letter_code
_entity_poly.pdbx_strand_id
1 'polypeptide(L)'
;MTKLSGILLAGGQSVRMQTDKARLFYHGMEQYRYVAKMLSTQCKDVHLACRQDQSFDINCIYDLPEMAGIGPAAAWFSAFETLGHAFVIVGIDYPLFNEQELQNLIQERDPQANASVLFNAQTGFYEPMLGIYEWSFYQKLLSFKHEPIISIQTILRNSLVKKVLPLNEKAIISIDNPEQYQSILKSLNEK
;
A
#
# COMPACT_ATOMS: atom_id res chain seq x y z
N MET A 1 3.46 3.98 -22.04
CA MET A 1 3.65 4.28 -20.59
C MET A 1 4.60 3.24 -20.00
N THR A 2 5.60 3.67 -19.23
CA THR A 2 6.49 2.74 -18.52
C THR A 2 5.64 1.99 -17.48
N LYS A 3 5.69 0.65 -17.50
CA LYS A 3 4.96 -0.16 -16.50
C LYS A 3 5.54 0.14 -15.11
N LEU A 4 4.67 0.37 -14.15
CA LEU A 4 5.02 0.55 -12.74
C LEU A 4 5.53 -0.74 -12.11
N SER A 5 6.35 -0.65 -11.06
CA SER A 5 6.53 -1.75 -10.12
C SER A 5 5.37 -1.77 -9.13
N GLY A 6 4.94 -2.95 -8.73
CA GLY A 6 3.91 -3.12 -7.69
C GLY A 6 4.58 -3.39 -6.33
N ILE A 7 4.19 -2.66 -5.31
CA ILE A 7 4.60 -2.87 -3.93
C ILE A 7 3.41 -3.34 -3.12
N LEU A 8 3.51 -4.54 -2.60
CA LEU A 8 2.60 -5.08 -1.61
C LEU A 8 3.14 -4.74 -0.22
N LEU A 9 2.41 -3.96 0.55
CA LEU A 9 2.85 -3.56 1.88
C LEU A 9 2.30 -4.51 2.94
N ALA A 10 3.18 -5.37 3.46
CA ALA A 10 2.87 -6.31 4.55
C ALA A 10 3.40 -5.85 5.91
N GLY A 11 4.15 -4.74 5.94
CA GLY A 11 4.79 -4.21 7.14
C GLY A 11 3.78 -3.57 8.08
N GLY A 12 3.75 -4.05 9.31
CA GLY A 12 3.00 -3.52 10.44
C GLY A 12 3.07 -4.51 11.59
N GLN A 13 3.19 -4.01 12.83
CA GLN A 13 3.06 -4.88 13.99
C GLN A 13 1.58 -5.23 14.14
N SER A 14 1.18 -6.42 13.67
CA SER A 14 -0.20 -6.96 13.80
C SER A 14 -0.55 -7.30 15.26
N VAL A 15 -0.18 -6.43 16.20
CA VAL A 15 -0.33 -6.66 17.64
C VAL A 15 -1.78 -6.95 18.04
N ARG A 16 -2.74 -6.29 17.39
CA ARG A 16 -4.18 -6.44 17.67
C ARG A 16 -4.79 -7.70 17.07
N MET A 17 -4.23 -8.20 15.97
CA MET A 17 -4.75 -9.38 15.26
C MET A 17 -4.21 -10.70 15.79
N GLN A 18 -3.12 -10.69 16.57
CA GLN A 18 -2.39 -11.90 17.06
C GLN A 18 -2.00 -12.89 15.92
N THR A 19 -2.14 -12.47 14.68
CA THR A 19 -1.88 -13.26 13.47
C THR A 19 -1.29 -12.33 12.41
N ASP A 20 -0.36 -12.83 11.60
CA ASP A 20 0.19 -12.08 10.47
C ASP A 20 -0.92 -11.80 9.45
N LYS A 21 -1.29 -10.51 9.29
CA LYS A 21 -2.35 -10.07 8.37
C LYS A 21 -2.09 -10.52 6.93
N ALA A 22 -0.83 -10.67 6.52
CA ALA A 22 -0.46 -11.13 5.20
C ALA A 22 -0.96 -12.55 4.89
N ARG A 23 -1.09 -13.38 5.93
CA ARG A 23 -1.50 -14.79 5.82
C ARG A 23 -2.98 -15.03 6.09
N LEU A 24 -3.78 -13.98 6.28
CA LEU A 24 -5.23 -14.12 6.41
C LEU A 24 -5.86 -14.59 5.08
N PHE A 25 -6.89 -15.39 5.16
CA PHE A 25 -7.59 -15.97 4.01
C PHE A 25 -8.89 -15.21 3.74
N TYR A 26 -8.96 -14.46 2.63
CA TYR A 26 -10.17 -13.75 2.22
C TYR A 26 -10.78 -14.30 0.92
N HIS A 27 -9.94 -14.67 -0.04
CA HIS A 27 -10.33 -15.02 -1.41
C HIS A 27 -9.96 -16.47 -1.76
N GLY A 28 -10.04 -17.38 -0.78
CA GLY A 28 -9.61 -18.77 -0.96
C GLY A 28 -8.08 -18.94 -1.02
N MET A 29 -7.33 -17.89 -0.72
CA MET A 29 -5.87 -17.89 -0.65
C MET A 29 -5.39 -16.87 0.40
N GLU A 30 -4.10 -16.92 0.76
CA GLU A 30 -3.48 -15.92 1.63
C GLU A 30 -3.54 -14.53 0.99
N GLN A 31 -3.81 -13.52 1.80
CA GLN A 31 -4.04 -12.14 1.33
C GLN A 31 -2.85 -11.59 0.53
N TYR A 32 -1.62 -11.86 0.96
CA TYR A 32 -0.44 -11.41 0.21
C TYR A 32 -0.38 -12.01 -1.20
N ARG A 33 -0.79 -13.28 -1.38
CA ARG A 33 -0.85 -13.93 -2.70
C ARG A 33 -1.92 -13.31 -3.59
N TYR A 34 -3.08 -13.01 -3.00
CA TYR A 34 -4.17 -12.34 -3.70
C TYR A 34 -3.72 -10.97 -4.23
N VAL A 35 -3.14 -10.12 -3.36
CA VAL A 35 -2.67 -8.79 -3.75
C VAL A 35 -1.51 -8.87 -4.75
N ALA A 36 -0.55 -9.80 -4.56
CA ALA A 36 0.54 -10.01 -5.49
C ALA A 36 0.03 -10.43 -6.89
N LYS A 37 -0.92 -11.35 -6.95
CA LYS A 37 -1.57 -11.78 -8.20
C LYS A 37 -2.26 -10.59 -8.88
N MET A 38 -3.03 -9.80 -8.14
CA MET A 38 -3.71 -8.61 -8.66
C MET A 38 -2.70 -7.59 -9.21
N LEU A 39 -1.64 -7.26 -8.48
CA LEU A 39 -0.59 -6.34 -8.95
C LEU A 39 0.10 -6.85 -10.21
N SER A 40 0.33 -8.16 -10.33
CA SER A 40 1.00 -8.75 -11.49
C SER A 40 0.22 -8.60 -12.81
N THR A 41 -1.09 -8.30 -12.76
CA THR A 41 -1.88 -8.05 -13.97
C THR A 41 -1.55 -6.69 -14.61
N GLN A 42 -1.07 -5.73 -13.82
CA GLN A 42 -0.88 -4.33 -14.23
C GLN A 42 0.59 -3.86 -14.12
N CYS A 43 1.39 -4.51 -13.27
CA CYS A 43 2.76 -4.11 -12.98
C CYS A 43 3.77 -4.98 -13.76
N LYS A 44 4.97 -4.43 -13.99
CA LYS A 44 6.08 -5.16 -14.66
C LYS A 44 6.73 -6.20 -13.74
N ASP A 45 6.76 -5.90 -12.44
CA ASP A 45 7.28 -6.71 -11.36
C ASP A 45 6.51 -6.41 -10.07
N VAL A 46 6.57 -7.32 -9.10
CA VAL A 46 5.88 -7.20 -7.82
C VAL A 46 6.84 -7.56 -6.69
N HIS A 47 6.87 -6.70 -5.69
CA HIS A 47 7.69 -6.86 -4.50
C HIS A 47 6.82 -6.75 -3.24
N LEU A 48 7.21 -7.47 -2.21
CA LEU A 48 6.59 -7.37 -0.90
C LEU A 48 7.51 -6.56 0.02
N ALA A 49 7.03 -5.40 0.48
CA ALA A 49 7.73 -4.63 1.49
C ALA A 49 7.43 -5.22 2.87
N CYS A 50 8.46 -5.70 3.58
CA CYS A 50 8.33 -6.38 4.85
C CYS A 50 9.55 -6.16 5.76
N ARG A 51 9.39 -6.55 7.02
CA ARG A 51 10.50 -6.54 7.97
C ARG A 51 11.46 -7.69 7.70
N GLN A 52 12.70 -7.56 8.16
CA GLN A 52 13.75 -8.57 7.98
C GLN A 52 13.47 -9.93 8.65
N ASP A 53 12.58 -9.95 9.66
CA ASP A 53 12.18 -11.17 10.37
C ASP A 53 11.04 -11.93 9.70
N GLN A 54 10.50 -11.43 8.60
CA GLN A 54 9.46 -12.06 7.80
C GLN A 54 10.05 -12.75 6.55
N SER A 55 9.44 -13.85 6.12
CA SER A 55 9.83 -14.59 4.91
C SER A 55 8.61 -14.94 4.07
N PHE A 56 8.68 -14.62 2.79
CA PHE A 56 7.63 -14.87 1.79
C PHE A 56 8.25 -15.48 0.53
N ASP A 57 7.44 -16.18 -0.27
CA ASP A 57 7.85 -16.80 -1.53
C ASP A 57 7.75 -15.86 -2.75
N ILE A 58 7.86 -14.58 -2.51
CA ILE A 58 7.93 -13.52 -3.52
C ILE A 58 9.12 -12.59 -3.23
N ASN A 59 9.53 -11.78 -4.23
CA ASN A 59 10.62 -10.85 -4.05
C ASN A 59 10.32 -9.86 -2.92
N CYS A 60 11.19 -9.79 -1.92
CA CYS A 60 11.04 -8.89 -0.79
C CYS A 60 11.91 -7.63 -0.95
N ILE A 61 11.35 -6.49 -0.55
CA ILE A 61 12.09 -5.28 -0.24
C ILE A 61 12.04 -5.14 1.28
N TYR A 62 13.20 -5.25 1.92
CA TYR A 62 13.31 -5.14 3.35
C TYR A 62 13.52 -3.69 3.78
N ASP A 63 12.97 -3.31 4.93
CA ASP A 63 13.22 -1.98 5.49
C ASP A 63 14.72 -1.74 5.66
N LEU A 64 15.18 -0.58 5.18
CA LEU A 64 16.57 -0.16 5.33
C LEU A 64 16.92 -0.01 6.83
N PRO A 65 18.08 -0.52 7.27
CA PRO A 65 18.48 -0.45 8.68
C PRO A 65 18.47 0.97 9.26
N GLU A 66 18.89 1.95 8.46
CA GLU A 66 18.91 3.36 8.84
C GLU A 66 17.50 3.99 8.94
N MET A 67 16.48 3.31 8.46
CA MET A 67 15.07 3.71 8.55
C MET A 67 14.32 2.96 9.67
N ALA A 68 15.05 2.21 10.49
CA ALA A 68 14.44 1.49 11.61
C ALA A 68 13.83 2.49 12.62
N GLY A 69 12.56 2.27 12.97
CA GLY A 69 11.86 3.06 13.98
C GLY A 69 11.11 4.29 13.48
N ILE A 70 11.27 4.71 12.20
CA ILE A 70 10.52 5.85 11.65
C ILE A 70 9.05 5.52 11.31
N GLY A 71 8.61 4.31 11.61
CA GLY A 71 7.24 3.85 11.34
C GLY A 71 7.01 3.40 9.90
N PRO A 72 5.76 3.40 9.42
CA PRO A 72 5.41 2.86 8.09
C PRO A 72 6.15 3.50 6.92
N ALA A 73 6.65 4.73 7.07
CA ALA A 73 7.38 5.43 6.02
C ALA A 73 8.67 4.72 5.58
N ALA A 74 9.23 3.83 6.40
CA ALA A 74 10.40 3.02 6.06
C ALA A 74 10.21 2.26 4.74
N ALA A 75 9.02 1.72 4.52
CA ALA A 75 8.70 0.98 3.29
C ALA A 75 8.79 1.86 2.02
N TRP A 76 8.37 3.13 2.09
CA TRP A 76 8.50 4.07 0.95
C TRP A 76 9.95 4.41 0.67
N PHE A 77 10.76 4.67 1.70
CA PHE A 77 12.21 4.89 1.53
C PHE A 77 12.86 3.68 0.88
N SER A 78 12.62 2.50 1.43
CA SER A 78 13.23 1.25 0.95
C SER A 78 12.81 0.93 -0.48
N ALA A 79 11.53 1.18 -0.82
CA ALA A 79 11.03 0.99 -2.18
C ALA A 79 11.70 1.96 -3.18
N PHE A 80 11.78 3.25 -2.86
CA PHE A 80 12.43 4.22 -3.74
C PHE A 80 13.92 3.94 -3.93
N GLU A 81 14.66 3.65 -2.86
CA GLU A 81 16.08 3.33 -2.93
C GLU A 81 16.36 2.05 -3.75
N THR A 82 15.48 1.05 -3.62
CA THR A 82 15.62 -0.22 -4.33
C THR A 82 15.26 -0.08 -5.81
N LEU A 83 14.17 0.63 -6.12
CA LEU A 83 13.59 0.64 -7.46
C LEU A 83 14.09 1.78 -8.33
N GLY A 84 14.38 2.94 -7.76
CA GLY A 84 14.85 4.13 -8.49
C GLY A 84 13.80 4.77 -9.44
N HIS A 85 12.51 4.40 -9.31
CA HIS A 85 11.42 4.91 -10.16
C HIS A 85 10.07 4.84 -9.45
N ALA A 86 9.02 5.34 -10.14
CA ALA A 86 7.66 5.32 -9.62
C ALA A 86 7.10 3.89 -9.43
N PHE A 87 6.27 3.72 -8.41
CA PHE A 87 5.62 2.45 -8.11
C PHE A 87 4.18 2.65 -7.61
N VAL A 88 3.37 1.60 -7.70
CA VAL A 88 2.07 1.53 -7.02
C VAL A 88 2.21 0.73 -5.74
N ILE A 89 1.62 1.22 -4.65
CA ILE A 89 1.58 0.55 -3.35
C ILE A 89 0.15 0.08 -3.05
N VAL A 90 0.03 -1.16 -2.56
CA VAL A 90 -1.23 -1.73 -2.07
C VAL A 90 -0.99 -2.39 -0.72
N GLY A 91 -1.69 -1.92 0.31
CA GLY A 91 -1.66 -2.51 1.64
C GLY A 91 -2.45 -3.82 1.69
N ILE A 92 -1.96 -4.78 2.48
CA ILE A 92 -2.64 -6.07 2.68
C ILE A 92 -3.90 -5.97 3.54
N ASP A 93 -4.09 -4.89 4.24
CA ASP A 93 -5.21 -4.65 5.14
C ASP A 93 -6.49 -4.17 4.45
N TYR A 94 -6.49 -4.09 3.10
CA TYR A 94 -7.64 -3.72 2.27
C TYR A 94 -8.18 -4.93 1.46
N PRO A 95 -8.86 -5.90 2.09
CA PRO A 95 -9.28 -7.13 1.41
C PRO A 95 -10.34 -6.94 0.33
N LEU A 96 -11.05 -5.82 0.33
CA LEU A 96 -12.06 -5.50 -0.69
C LEU A 96 -11.50 -4.65 -1.86
N PHE A 97 -10.23 -4.22 -1.77
CA PHE A 97 -9.54 -3.61 -2.90
C PHE A 97 -9.30 -4.67 -3.97
N ASN A 98 -9.70 -4.40 -5.20
CA ASN A 98 -9.73 -5.38 -6.27
C ASN A 98 -9.08 -4.85 -7.56
N GLU A 99 -9.06 -5.68 -8.61
CA GLU A 99 -8.42 -5.36 -9.88
C GLU A 99 -9.05 -4.13 -10.58
N GLN A 100 -10.37 -3.91 -10.44
CA GLN A 100 -11.04 -2.76 -11.02
C GLN A 100 -10.59 -1.46 -10.34
N GLU A 101 -10.43 -1.47 -9.02
CA GLU A 101 -9.88 -0.35 -8.25
C GLU A 101 -8.43 -0.06 -8.62
N LEU A 102 -7.62 -1.11 -8.81
CA LEU A 102 -6.23 -0.97 -9.27
C LEU A 102 -6.17 -0.35 -10.67
N GLN A 103 -7.01 -0.80 -11.59
CA GLN A 103 -7.11 -0.24 -12.94
C GLN A 103 -7.53 1.23 -12.90
N ASN A 104 -8.54 1.57 -12.10
CA ASN A 104 -8.98 2.95 -11.89
C ASN A 104 -7.82 3.83 -11.38
N LEU A 105 -7.10 3.38 -10.35
CA LEU A 105 -5.95 4.10 -9.80
C LEU A 105 -4.86 4.33 -10.86
N ILE A 106 -4.57 3.32 -11.70
CA ILE A 106 -3.57 3.43 -12.77
C ILE A 106 -4.03 4.35 -13.90
N GLN A 107 -5.30 4.32 -14.27
CA GLN A 107 -5.87 5.19 -15.31
C GLN A 107 -5.90 6.67 -14.87
N GLU A 108 -6.19 6.91 -13.60
CA GLU A 108 -6.22 8.24 -13.00
C GLU A 108 -4.82 8.77 -12.58
N ARG A 109 -3.74 8.01 -12.84
CA ARG A 109 -2.36 8.44 -12.53
C ARG A 109 -2.03 9.76 -13.21
N ASP A 110 -1.50 10.71 -12.43
CA ASP A 110 -0.91 11.94 -12.92
C ASP A 110 0.61 11.95 -12.68
N PRO A 111 1.44 11.68 -13.70
CA PRO A 111 2.91 11.69 -13.56
C PRO A 111 3.51 13.08 -13.27
N GLN A 112 2.74 14.16 -13.39
CA GLN A 112 3.17 15.52 -13.02
C GLN A 112 2.94 15.82 -11.53
N ALA A 113 2.06 15.05 -10.87
CA ALA A 113 1.90 15.11 -9.43
C ALA A 113 3.06 14.38 -8.71
N ASN A 114 3.18 14.58 -7.39
CA ASN A 114 4.11 13.77 -6.59
C ASN A 114 3.54 12.37 -6.32
N ALA A 115 2.21 12.27 -6.23
CA ALA A 115 1.52 11.00 -6.05
C ALA A 115 0.09 11.06 -6.60
N SER A 116 -0.48 9.90 -6.95
CA SER A 116 -1.90 9.70 -7.23
C SER A 116 -2.42 8.71 -6.21
N VAL A 117 -3.32 9.12 -5.32
CA VAL A 117 -3.67 8.35 -4.11
C VAL A 117 -5.18 8.29 -3.94
N LEU A 118 -5.71 7.14 -3.53
CA LEU A 118 -7.12 7.03 -3.17
C LEU A 118 -7.45 7.99 -2.05
N PHE A 119 -8.57 8.66 -2.19
CA PHE A 119 -9.02 9.70 -1.27
C PHE A 119 -10.41 9.34 -0.72
N ASN A 120 -10.50 9.25 0.59
CA ASN A 120 -11.75 9.03 1.29
C ASN A 120 -12.48 10.38 1.42
N ALA A 121 -13.50 10.59 0.60
CA ALA A 121 -14.26 11.84 0.57
C ALA A 121 -15.08 12.08 1.86
N GLN A 122 -15.44 11.02 2.57
CA GLN A 122 -16.21 11.12 3.82
C GLN A 122 -15.35 11.62 4.99
N THR A 123 -14.10 11.14 5.07
CA THR A 123 -13.18 11.49 6.17
C THR A 123 -12.27 12.66 5.83
N GLY A 124 -12.09 12.97 4.53
CA GLY A 124 -11.14 13.98 4.06
C GLY A 124 -9.68 13.54 4.14
N PHE A 125 -9.41 12.22 4.23
CA PHE A 125 -8.06 11.67 4.31
C PHE A 125 -7.67 10.94 3.03
N TYR A 126 -6.37 10.93 2.73
CA TYR A 126 -5.79 10.02 1.75
C TYR A 126 -5.71 8.61 2.33
N GLU A 127 -5.69 7.61 1.46
CA GLU A 127 -5.36 6.23 1.81
C GLU A 127 -3.92 5.93 1.35
N PRO A 128 -2.89 6.23 2.17
CA PRO A 128 -1.51 6.21 1.72
C PRO A 128 -1.05 4.85 1.22
N MET A 129 -1.65 3.77 1.70
CA MET A 129 -1.33 2.40 1.28
C MET A 129 -2.10 1.96 0.03
N LEU A 130 -2.81 2.87 -0.64
CA LEU A 130 -3.53 2.65 -1.90
C LEU A 130 -3.21 3.81 -2.86
N GLY A 131 -2.00 3.81 -3.44
CA GLY A 131 -1.55 4.94 -4.23
C GLY A 131 -0.38 4.64 -5.15
N ILE A 132 -0.17 5.54 -6.12
CA ILE A 132 1.00 5.58 -6.99
C ILE A 132 1.87 6.73 -6.54
N TYR A 133 3.16 6.45 -6.36
CA TYR A 133 4.15 7.40 -5.88
C TYR A 133 5.20 7.63 -6.96
N GLU A 134 5.32 8.89 -7.41
CA GLU A 134 6.29 9.29 -8.42
C GLU A 134 7.66 9.54 -7.79
N TRP A 135 8.73 9.52 -8.60
CA TRP A 135 10.07 9.81 -8.09
C TRP A 135 10.17 11.17 -7.39
N SER A 136 9.38 12.15 -7.81
CA SER A 136 9.29 13.47 -7.17
C SER A 136 8.75 13.41 -5.72
N PHE A 137 7.98 12.39 -5.35
CA PHE A 137 7.57 12.17 -3.97
C PHE A 137 8.75 11.79 -3.07
N TYR A 138 9.74 11.06 -3.60
CA TYR A 138 10.95 10.72 -2.85
C TYR A 138 11.69 11.96 -2.36
N GLN A 139 11.78 13.02 -3.18
CA GLN A 139 12.40 14.29 -2.77
C GLN A 139 11.63 14.94 -1.60
N LYS A 140 10.31 14.83 -1.59
CA LYS A 140 9.49 15.27 -0.45
C LYS A 140 9.74 14.42 0.79
N LEU A 141 9.80 13.10 0.63
CA LEU A 141 10.05 12.17 1.71
C LEU A 141 11.42 12.43 2.38
N LEU A 142 12.45 12.70 1.59
CA LEU A 142 13.81 13.02 2.08
C LEU A 142 13.84 14.26 2.98
N SER A 143 12.99 15.25 2.75
CA SER A 143 12.93 16.45 3.60
C SER A 143 12.46 16.17 5.03
N PHE A 144 11.84 15.00 5.25
CA PHE A 144 11.39 14.54 6.57
C PHE A 144 12.29 13.47 7.18
N LYS A 145 13.43 13.13 6.54
CA LYS A 145 14.29 12.00 6.95
C LYS A 145 14.79 12.08 8.40
N HIS A 146 14.89 13.26 8.97
CA HIS A 146 15.38 13.48 10.33
C HIS A 146 14.27 13.61 11.39
N GLU A 147 13.02 13.50 10.96
CA GLU A 147 11.89 13.51 11.90
C GLU A 147 11.80 12.17 12.64
N PRO A 148 11.52 12.18 13.95
CA PRO A 148 11.46 10.95 14.74
C PRO A 148 10.31 10.01 14.34
N ILE A 149 9.23 10.57 13.78
CA ILE A 149 8.09 9.84 13.23
C ILE A 149 7.67 10.52 11.94
N ILE A 150 7.62 9.77 10.85
CA ILE A 150 7.25 10.27 9.53
C ILE A 150 5.83 9.84 9.19
N SER A 151 4.94 10.82 9.07
CA SER A 151 3.56 10.61 8.62
C SER A 151 3.44 10.82 7.11
N ILE A 152 3.19 9.74 6.37
CA ILE A 152 2.93 9.82 4.92
C ILE A 152 1.71 10.72 4.64
N GLN A 153 0.68 10.67 5.49
CA GLN A 153 -0.48 11.55 5.38
C GLN A 153 -0.11 13.03 5.44
N THR A 154 0.83 13.40 6.32
CA THR A 154 1.32 14.78 6.44
C THR A 154 2.09 15.20 5.19
N ILE A 155 2.94 14.32 4.66
CA ILE A 155 3.70 14.58 3.43
C ILE A 155 2.74 14.76 2.24
N LEU A 156 1.74 13.88 2.10
CA LEU A 156 0.74 13.97 1.04
C LEU A 156 -0.02 15.31 1.09
N ARG A 157 -0.41 15.77 2.28
CA ARG A 157 -1.09 17.08 2.44
C ARG A 157 -0.23 18.28 2.03
N ASN A 158 1.10 18.14 2.10
CA ASN A 158 2.08 19.16 1.73
C ASN A 158 2.70 18.92 0.35
N SER A 159 2.08 18.07 -0.48
CA SER A 159 2.56 17.70 -1.81
C SER A 159 1.50 17.96 -2.87
N LEU A 160 1.91 18.04 -4.13
CA LEU A 160 0.97 18.01 -5.25
C LEU A 160 0.47 16.57 -5.42
N VAL A 161 -0.78 16.32 -5.05
CA VAL A 161 -1.37 14.98 -5.09
C VAL A 161 -2.63 14.97 -5.94
N LYS A 162 -2.68 14.07 -6.90
CA LYS A 162 -3.91 13.73 -7.61
C LYS A 162 -4.78 12.88 -6.68
N LYS A 163 -5.92 13.41 -6.27
CA LYS A 163 -6.94 12.65 -5.53
C LYS A 163 -7.67 11.73 -6.49
N VAL A 164 -7.66 10.44 -6.21
CA VAL A 164 -8.42 9.43 -6.95
C VAL A 164 -9.57 8.96 -6.06
N LEU A 165 -10.79 9.01 -6.56
CA LEU A 165 -11.93 8.47 -5.83
C LEU A 165 -12.02 6.96 -6.05
N PRO A 166 -12.33 6.15 -5.02
CA PRO A 166 -12.60 4.74 -5.22
C PRO A 166 -13.88 4.55 -6.04
N LEU A 167 -13.94 3.51 -6.87
CA LEU A 167 -15.17 3.10 -7.56
C LEU A 167 -16.20 2.58 -6.57
N ASN A 168 -15.72 1.96 -5.48
CA ASN A 168 -16.54 1.48 -4.38
C ASN A 168 -15.90 1.89 -3.04
N GLU A 169 -16.61 2.67 -2.24
CA GLU A 169 -16.11 3.12 -0.93
C GLU A 169 -15.71 1.98 0.02
N LYS A 170 -16.27 0.78 -0.15
CA LYS A 170 -15.88 -0.40 0.63
C LYS A 170 -14.45 -0.86 0.32
N ALA A 171 -13.92 -0.54 -0.85
CA ALA A 171 -12.57 -0.95 -1.26
C ALA A 171 -11.47 -0.33 -0.40
N ILE A 172 -11.75 0.82 0.23
CA ILE A 172 -10.81 1.55 1.08
C ILE A 172 -11.02 1.29 2.58
N ILE A 173 -11.82 0.26 2.94
CA ILE A 173 -11.99 -0.15 4.33
C ILE A 173 -10.82 -1.05 4.73
N SER A 174 -10.02 -0.58 5.69
CA SER A 174 -8.94 -1.38 6.29
C SER A 174 -9.45 -2.30 7.39
N ILE A 175 -8.83 -3.46 7.53
CA ILE A 175 -9.16 -4.47 8.54
C ILE A 175 -8.06 -4.49 9.60
N ASP A 176 -8.41 -4.09 10.83
CA ASP A 176 -7.46 -3.91 11.92
C ASP A 176 -7.67 -4.83 13.12
N ASN A 177 -8.81 -5.55 13.17
CA ASN A 177 -9.16 -6.43 14.29
C ASN A 177 -9.93 -7.68 13.82
N PRO A 178 -10.00 -8.74 14.68
CA PRO A 178 -10.65 -10.00 14.37
C PRO A 178 -12.14 -9.88 14.03
N GLU A 179 -12.86 -8.93 14.64
CA GLU A 179 -14.31 -8.75 14.40
C GLU A 179 -14.57 -8.25 12.99
N GLN A 180 -13.78 -7.26 12.54
CA GLN A 180 -13.81 -6.78 11.16
C GLN A 180 -13.47 -7.89 10.18
N TYR A 181 -12.45 -8.73 10.48
CA TYR A 181 -12.11 -9.90 9.67
C TYR A 181 -13.30 -10.83 9.47
N GLN A 182 -13.99 -11.22 10.55
CA GLN A 182 -15.15 -12.10 10.47
C GLN A 182 -16.32 -11.46 9.70
N SER A 183 -16.53 -10.15 9.86
CA SER A 183 -17.55 -9.41 9.12
C SER A 183 -17.29 -9.44 7.61
N ILE A 184 -16.04 -9.21 7.18
CA ILE A 184 -15.68 -9.25 5.76
C ILE A 184 -15.80 -10.67 5.18
N LEU A 185 -15.37 -11.70 5.91
CA LEU A 185 -15.53 -13.10 5.46
C LEU A 185 -16.99 -13.44 5.18
N LYS A 186 -17.91 -13.03 6.05
CA LYS A 186 -19.34 -13.23 5.82
C LYS A 186 -19.79 -12.54 4.53
N SER A 187 -19.41 -11.27 4.33
CA SER A 187 -19.80 -10.50 3.15
C SER A 187 -19.22 -11.03 1.83
N LEU A 188 -18.09 -11.72 1.86
CA LEU A 188 -17.46 -12.34 0.68
C LEU A 188 -18.12 -13.69 0.34
N ASN A 189 -18.62 -14.43 1.35
CA ASN A 189 -19.26 -15.74 1.17
C ASN A 189 -20.73 -15.63 0.76
N GLU A 190 -21.37 -14.47 0.91
CA GLU A 190 -22.77 -14.20 0.54
C GLU A 190 -22.93 -13.76 -0.94
N LYS A 191 -21.85 -13.72 -1.72
CA LYS A 191 -21.83 -13.41 -3.15
C LYS A 191 -21.65 -14.66 -4.01
#